data_75f88260a16fc76d17c5c6e97fcff858
#
_entry.id   75f88260a16fc76d17c5c6e97fcff858
#
_cell.length_a   1.000
_cell.length_b   1.000
_cell.length_c   1.000
_cell.angle_alpha   90.00
_cell.angle_beta   90.00
_cell.angle_gamma   90.00
#
_symmetry.space_group_name_H-M   'P 1'
#
loop_
_entity.id
_entity.type
_entity.pdbx_description
1 polymer ?
#
loop_
_entity_poly.entity_id
_entity_poly.type
_entity_poly.pdbx_seq_one_letter_code
_entity_poly.pdbx_strand_id
1 'polypeptide(L)'
;MIKLIIGKKGAGKTKRLVELVNSAAETSLGNVVCIEKGGTLTFSVSHKARLIYADDFSICGYDEYYGLLAGVKAGNNDITHIFGDATLRIGSRDYAELAAFLKKVEELSALTNKNFVFTV
;
A
#
# COMPACT_ATOMS: atom_id res chain seq x y z
N MET A 1 -7.82 8.92 4.44
CA MET A 1 -7.89 9.33 3.03
C MET A 1 -7.24 8.28 2.15
N ILE A 2 -7.89 7.94 1.05
CA ILE A 2 -7.33 7.02 0.05
C ILE A 2 -6.98 7.80 -1.20
N LYS A 3 -5.83 7.51 -1.78
CA LYS A 3 -5.38 8.08 -3.04
C LYS A 3 -4.97 6.94 -3.97
N LEU A 4 -5.37 7.04 -5.24
CA LEU A 4 -5.01 6.06 -6.25
C LEU A 4 -4.10 6.69 -7.29
N ILE A 5 -3.05 5.96 -7.66
CA ILE A 5 -2.20 6.31 -8.79
C ILE A 5 -2.56 5.35 -9.92
N ILE A 6 -3.22 5.89 -10.94
CA ILE A 6 -3.79 5.10 -12.04
C ILE A 6 -3.00 5.36 -13.31
N GLY A 7 -2.85 4.32 -14.12
CA GLY A 7 -2.18 4.44 -15.41
C GLY A 7 -1.95 3.06 -16.01
N LYS A 8 -1.60 3.06 -17.29
CA LYS A 8 -1.24 1.82 -17.98
C LYS A 8 0.12 1.32 -17.51
N LYS A 9 0.41 0.05 -17.76
CA LYS A 9 1.74 -0.51 -17.54
C LYS A 9 2.78 0.36 -18.25
N GLY A 10 3.85 0.70 -17.56
CA GLY A 10 4.90 1.55 -18.11
C GLY A 10 4.66 3.05 -17.97
N ALA A 11 3.56 3.47 -17.35
CA ALA A 11 3.25 4.90 -17.16
C ALA A 11 4.03 5.56 -16.00
N GLY A 12 4.89 4.81 -15.30
CA GLY A 12 5.67 5.36 -14.19
C GLY A 12 4.97 5.36 -12.86
N LYS A 13 3.95 4.54 -12.66
CA LYS A 13 3.20 4.47 -11.41
C LYS A 13 4.07 4.08 -10.22
N THR A 14 4.89 3.05 -10.37
CA THR A 14 5.80 2.59 -9.32
C THR A 14 6.80 3.66 -8.94
N LYS A 15 7.38 4.34 -9.94
CA LYS A 15 8.31 5.45 -9.71
C LYS A 15 7.64 6.56 -8.91
N ARG A 16 6.42 6.92 -9.29
CA ARG A 16 5.65 7.95 -8.57
C ARG A 16 5.37 7.52 -7.13
N LEU A 17 4.99 6.27 -6.93
CA LEU A 17 4.75 5.74 -5.58
C LEU A 17 6.01 5.81 -4.72
N VAL A 18 7.14 5.38 -5.27
CA VAL A 18 8.43 5.42 -4.55
C VAL A 18 8.78 6.84 -4.14
N GLU A 19 8.58 7.81 -5.02
CA GLU A 19 8.81 9.22 -4.68
C GLU A 19 7.95 9.66 -3.49
N LEU A 20 6.67 9.27 -3.48
CA LEU A 20 5.77 9.60 -2.39
C LEU A 20 6.14 8.90 -1.08
N VAL A 21 6.53 7.62 -1.16
CA VAL A 21 7.00 6.87 0.02
C VAL A 21 8.21 7.55 0.63
N ASN A 22 9.20 7.88 -0.19
CA ASN A 22 10.44 8.46 0.31
C ASN A 22 10.21 9.87 0.88
N SER A 23 9.33 10.65 0.27
CA SER A 23 8.94 11.96 0.79
C SER A 23 8.25 11.82 2.15
N ALA A 24 7.30 10.89 2.27
CA ALA A 24 6.61 10.65 3.53
C ALA A 24 7.57 10.15 4.61
N ALA A 25 8.51 9.28 4.25
CA ALA A 25 9.52 8.75 5.19
C ALA A 25 10.39 9.87 5.77
N GLU A 26 10.67 10.92 4.99
CA GLU A 26 11.47 12.05 5.48
C GLU A 26 10.66 13.05 6.30
N THR A 27 9.38 13.22 6.01
CA THR A 27 8.59 14.31 6.58
C THR A 27 7.56 13.89 7.62
N SER A 28 7.14 12.62 7.63
CA SER A 28 6.12 12.15 8.57
C SER A 28 6.67 12.07 9.99
N LEU A 29 5.82 12.40 10.96
CA LEU A 29 6.13 12.25 12.37
C LEU A 29 5.93 10.81 12.86
N GLY A 30 5.31 9.96 12.06
CA GLY A 30 5.06 8.57 12.40
C GLY A 30 5.71 7.61 11.42
N ASN A 31 5.30 6.34 11.50
CA ASN A 31 5.85 5.30 10.66
C ASN A 31 5.20 5.28 9.29
N VAL A 32 5.99 4.94 8.29
CA VAL A 32 5.54 4.79 6.90
C VAL A 32 5.76 3.35 6.48
N VAL A 33 4.73 2.73 5.91
CA VAL A 33 4.77 1.34 5.44
C VAL A 33 4.52 1.32 3.94
N CYS A 34 5.32 0.53 3.23
CA CYS A 34 5.15 0.29 1.79
C CYS A 34 4.99 -1.22 1.57
N ILE A 35 3.90 -1.61 0.91
CA ILE A 35 3.64 -3.01 0.59
C ILE A 35 3.81 -3.20 -0.91
N GLU A 36 4.55 -4.22 -1.29
CA GLU A 36 4.83 -4.57 -2.68
C GLU A 36 4.66 -6.07 -2.85
N LYS A 37 4.43 -6.54 -4.07
CA LYS A 37 4.20 -7.96 -4.29
C LYS A 37 5.46 -8.79 -4.09
N GLY A 38 6.54 -8.43 -4.73
CA GLY A 38 7.81 -9.17 -4.68
C GLY A 38 9.01 -8.22 -4.60
N GLY A 39 10.19 -8.70 -4.37
CA GLY A 39 11.36 -7.98 -3.93
C GLY A 39 12.04 -7.02 -4.91
N THR A 40 11.31 -6.11 -5.56
CA THR A 40 11.88 -5.21 -6.58
C THR A 40 12.20 -3.81 -6.08
N LEU A 41 11.71 -3.39 -4.92
CA LEU A 41 11.84 -2.01 -4.43
C LEU A 41 12.87 -1.83 -3.32
N THR A 42 13.61 -2.87 -2.95
CA THR A 42 14.53 -2.85 -1.79
C THR A 42 15.51 -1.68 -1.82
N PHE A 43 16.07 -1.37 -3.00
CA PHE A 43 17.06 -0.31 -3.12
C PHE A 43 16.47 1.06 -3.48
N SER A 44 15.20 1.10 -3.82
CA SER A 44 14.52 2.34 -4.23
C SER A 44 13.83 3.03 -3.09
N VAL A 45 13.35 2.27 -2.09
CA VAL A 45 12.59 2.78 -0.96
C VAL A 45 13.53 3.06 0.20
N SER A 46 13.36 4.22 0.83
CA SER A 46 14.13 4.63 2.01
C SER A 46 14.05 3.58 3.12
N HIS A 47 15.15 3.30 3.78
CA HIS A 47 15.17 2.41 4.95
C HIS A 47 14.37 2.94 6.13
N LYS A 48 13.98 4.21 6.11
CA LYS A 48 13.08 4.80 7.13
C LYS A 48 11.64 4.34 6.96
N ALA A 49 11.28 3.81 5.79
CA ALA A 49 9.98 3.19 5.55
C ALA A 49 10.09 1.69 5.78
N ARG A 50 9.04 1.10 6.34
CA ARG A 50 8.94 -0.37 6.46
C ARG A 50 8.47 -0.94 5.13
N LEU A 51 9.31 -1.73 4.49
CA LEU A 51 8.96 -2.39 3.23
C LEU A 51 8.50 -3.82 3.53
N ILE A 52 7.31 -4.18 3.06
CA ILE A 52 6.73 -5.51 3.25
C ILE A 52 6.45 -6.10 1.88
N TYR A 53 6.94 -7.31 1.64
CA TYR A 53 6.65 -8.06 0.43
C TYR A 53 5.52 -9.05 0.68
N ALA A 54 4.41 -8.89 -0.03
CA ALA A 54 3.23 -9.74 0.12
C ALA A 54 3.58 -11.21 -0.14
N ASP A 55 4.42 -11.49 -1.14
CA ASP A 55 4.81 -12.86 -1.48
C ASP A 55 5.57 -13.56 -0.35
N ASP A 56 6.32 -12.82 0.46
CA ASP A 56 7.06 -13.39 1.59
C ASP A 56 6.12 -13.99 2.65
N PHE A 57 4.88 -13.50 2.71
CA PHE A 57 3.89 -13.93 3.68
C PHE A 57 2.74 -14.69 3.03
N SER A 58 2.92 -15.09 1.76
CA SER A 58 1.91 -15.83 0.99
C SER A 58 0.57 -15.10 0.89
N ILE A 59 0.60 -13.77 0.85
CA ILE A 59 -0.60 -12.93 0.72
C ILE A 59 -1.01 -12.89 -0.75
N CYS A 60 -2.24 -13.34 -1.03
CA CYS A 60 -2.80 -13.37 -2.37
C CYS A 60 -4.31 -13.14 -2.30
N GLY A 61 -4.80 -12.25 -3.16
CA GLY A 61 -6.22 -11.91 -3.19
C GLY A 61 -6.58 -10.75 -2.27
N TYR A 62 -7.73 -10.12 -2.54
CA TYR A 62 -8.12 -8.91 -1.81
C TYR A 62 -8.50 -9.15 -0.37
N ASP A 63 -9.04 -10.30 -0.03
CA ASP A 63 -9.39 -10.58 1.36
C ASP A 63 -8.14 -10.69 2.24
N GLU A 64 -7.13 -11.38 1.73
CA GLU A 64 -5.85 -11.50 2.44
C GLU A 64 -5.11 -10.16 2.47
N TYR A 65 -5.15 -9.42 1.39
CA TYR A 65 -4.54 -8.09 1.33
C TYR A 65 -5.17 -7.15 2.34
N TYR A 66 -6.49 -7.12 2.41
CA TYR A 66 -7.18 -6.30 3.40
C TYR A 66 -6.80 -6.73 4.83
N GLY A 67 -6.74 -8.02 5.09
CA GLY A 67 -6.31 -8.53 6.39
C GLY A 67 -4.91 -8.09 6.77
N LEU A 68 -3.99 -8.08 5.80
CA LEU A 68 -2.64 -7.57 6.02
C LEU A 68 -2.66 -6.08 6.38
N LEU A 69 -3.41 -5.26 5.63
CA LEU A 69 -3.51 -3.82 5.90
C LEU A 69 -4.10 -3.55 7.28
N ALA A 70 -5.19 -4.22 7.60
CA ALA A 70 -5.84 -4.06 8.89
C ALA A 70 -4.94 -4.52 10.04
N GLY A 71 -4.25 -5.64 9.87
CA GLY A 71 -3.32 -6.18 10.87
C GLY A 71 -2.11 -5.29 11.09
N VAL A 72 -1.53 -4.76 10.02
CA VAL A 72 -0.40 -3.83 10.11
C VAL A 72 -0.83 -2.58 10.88
N LYS A 73 -1.99 -2.03 10.57
CA LYS A 73 -2.50 -0.85 11.27
C LYS A 73 -2.85 -1.16 12.72
N ALA A 74 -3.49 -2.29 12.98
CA ALA A 74 -3.85 -2.68 14.35
C ALA A 74 -2.62 -2.90 15.22
N GLY A 75 -1.54 -3.39 14.62
CA GLY A 75 -0.29 -3.67 15.35
C GLY A 75 0.59 -2.47 15.61
N ASN A 76 0.31 -1.32 14.99
CA ASN A 76 1.16 -0.14 15.15
C ASN A 76 0.36 1.14 14.98
N ASN A 77 0.02 1.78 16.10
CA ASN A 77 -0.74 3.04 16.10
C ASN A 77 0.06 4.24 15.55
N ASP A 78 1.38 4.11 15.43
CA ASP A 78 2.23 5.20 14.97
C ASP A 78 2.32 5.29 13.44
N ILE A 79 1.70 4.37 12.72
CA ILE A 79 1.67 4.40 11.26
C ILE A 79 0.81 5.57 10.79
N THR A 80 1.40 6.43 9.93
CA THR A 80 0.70 7.57 9.35
C THR A 80 0.32 7.33 7.89
N HIS A 81 1.11 6.54 7.17
CA HIS A 81 0.93 6.29 5.75
C HIS A 81 1.15 4.82 5.43
N ILE A 82 0.27 4.26 4.60
CA ILE A 82 0.44 2.93 4.04
C ILE A 82 0.35 3.07 2.51
N PHE A 83 1.40 2.63 1.83
CA PHE A 83 1.50 2.63 0.37
C PHE A 83 1.44 1.20 -0.13
N GLY A 84 0.70 0.97 -1.22
CA GLY A 84 0.63 -0.34 -1.85
C GLY A 84 0.93 -0.27 -3.33
N ASP A 85 1.94 -0.99 -3.79
CA ASP A 85 2.26 -1.10 -5.20
C ASP A 85 1.67 -2.37 -5.79
N ALA A 86 1.42 -2.36 -7.11
CA ALA A 86 0.93 -3.52 -7.85
C ALA A 86 -0.34 -4.13 -7.24
N THR A 87 -1.31 -3.30 -6.90
CA THR A 87 -2.55 -3.72 -6.22
C THR A 87 -3.30 -4.81 -7.00
N LEU A 88 -3.39 -4.67 -8.33
CA LEU A 88 -4.07 -5.70 -9.16
C LEU A 88 -3.30 -7.02 -9.18
N ARG A 89 -2.00 -7.00 -8.99
CA ARG A 89 -1.19 -8.23 -8.98
C ARG A 89 -1.27 -8.95 -7.64
N ILE A 90 -1.40 -8.21 -6.55
CA ILE A 90 -1.61 -8.80 -5.21
C ILE A 90 -3.04 -9.33 -5.10
N GLY A 91 -4.02 -8.53 -5.50
CA GLY A 91 -5.43 -8.91 -5.49
C GLY A 91 -5.84 -9.68 -6.74
N SER A 92 -6.53 -9.01 -7.65
CA SER A 92 -6.93 -9.58 -8.94
C SER A 92 -7.23 -8.44 -9.91
N ARG A 93 -7.43 -8.80 -11.19
CA ARG A 93 -7.83 -7.84 -12.22
C ARG A 93 -9.35 -7.73 -12.35
N ASP A 94 -10.10 -8.32 -11.45
CA ASP A 94 -11.56 -8.17 -11.38
C ASP A 94 -11.85 -6.81 -10.72
N TYR A 95 -12.35 -5.87 -11.51
CA TYR A 95 -12.60 -4.51 -11.03
C TYR A 95 -13.74 -4.43 -10.02
N ALA A 96 -14.69 -5.36 -10.04
CA ALA A 96 -15.71 -5.42 -9.02
C ALA A 96 -15.11 -5.81 -7.66
N GLU A 97 -14.20 -6.77 -7.65
CA GLU A 97 -13.46 -7.15 -6.44
C GLU A 97 -12.56 -6.00 -5.96
N LEU A 98 -11.89 -5.32 -6.88
CA LEU A 98 -11.09 -4.14 -6.54
C LEU A 98 -11.94 -3.06 -5.87
N ALA A 99 -13.11 -2.77 -6.45
CA ALA A 99 -14.00 -1.75 -5.89
C ALA A 99 -14.46 -2.11 -4.48
N ALA A 100 -14.82 -3.37 -4.24
CA ALA A 100 -15.20 -3.84 -2.90
C ALA A 100 -14.05 -3.73 -1.91
N PHE A 101 -12.84 -4.08 -2.33
CA PHE A 101 -11.63 -3.92 -1.53
C PHE A 101 -11.37 -2.46 -1.16
N LEU A 102 -11.43 -1.56 -2.15
CA LEU A 102 -11.19 -0.14 -1.91
C LEU A 102 -12.22 0.46 -0.97
N LYS A 103 -13.48 0.01 -1.06
CA LYS A 103 -14.52 0.44 -0.13
C LYS A 103 -14.19 0.05 1.31
N LYS A 104 -13.73 -1.18 1.52
CA LYS A 104 -13.32 -1.64 2.85
C LYS A 104 -12.12 -0.86 3.37
N VAL A 105 -11.16 -0.56 2.50
CA VAL A 105 -9.98 0.24 2.88
C VAL A 105 -10.40 1.68 3.21
N GLU A 106 -11.37 2.23 2.47
CA GLU A 106 -11.90 3.56 2.77
C GLU A 106 -12.51 3.61 4.17
N GLU A 107 -13.28 2.59 4.53
CA GLU A 107 -13.85 2.48 5.88
C GLU A 107 -12.75 2.38 6.94
N LEU A 108 -11.71 1.60 6.68
CA LEU A 108 -10.55 1.49 7.57
C LEU A 108 -9.83 2.83 7.70
N SER A 109 -9.62 3.54 6.60
CA SER A 109 -9.00 4.86 6.58
C SER A 109 -9.79 5.87 7.41
N ALA A 110 -11.12 5.88 7.26
CA ALA A 110 -11.98 6.78 8.03
C ALA A 110 -11.92 6.46 9.53
N LEU A 111 -11.98 5.17 9.88
CA LEU A 111 -11.94 4.73 11.27
C LEU A 111 -10.62 5.09 11.96
N THR A 112 -9.51 4.98 11.25
CA THR A 112 -8.17 5.17 11.81
C THR A 112 -7.57 6.54 11.53
N ASN A 113 -8.20 7.33 10.64
CA ASN A 113 -7.71 8.64 10.17
C ASN A 113 -6.29 8.55 9.59
N LYS A 114 -6.03 7.52 8.77
CA LYS A 114 -4.73 7.29 8.16
C LYS A 114 -4.79 7.43 6.65
N ASN A 115 -3.63 7.60 6.02
CA ASN A 115 -3.51 7.80 4.59
C ASN A 115 -3.08 6.51 3.91
N PHE A 116 -3.83 6.12 2.88
CA PHE A 116 -3.53 4.96 2.04
C PHE A 116 -3.33 5.42 0.60
N VAL A 117 -2.28 4.98 -0.04
CA VAL A 117 -2.00 5.29 -1.44
C VAL A 117 -1.68 3.99 -2.18
N PHE A 118 -2.38 3.73 -3.27
CA PHE A 118 -2.21 2.51 -4.06
C PHE A 118 -1.94 2.82 -5.52
N THR A 119 -1.06 2.04 -6.14
CA THR A 119 -0.99 2.00 -7.61
C THR A 119 -1.96 0.95 -8.14
N VAL A 120 -2.65 1.29 -9.20
CA VAL A 120 -3.67 0.42 -9.80
C VAL A 120 -3.46 0.24 -11.29
#